data_6f25b31eaa2b3d4f7148419148f45c7b
#
_entry.id   6f25b31eaa2b3d4f7148419148f45c7b
#
_cell.length_a   1.000
_cell.length_b   1.000
_cell.length_c   1.000
_cell.angle_alpha   90.00
_cell.angle_beta   90.00
_cell.angle_gamma   90.00
#
_symmetry.space_group_name_H-M   'P 1'
#
loop_
_entity.id
_entity.type
_entity.pdbx_description
1 polymer ?
#
loop_
_entity_poly.entity_id
_entity_poly.type
_entity_poly.pdbx_seq_one_letter_code
_entity_poly.pdbx_strand_id
1 'polypeptide(L)'
;AGISAESGIRTFRDSDGLWDEYPVEDVATPEGFFRDPELVLGFYNRMRKNLKNHQPNFAHKALVQLEKEYDVTVITQNIDDLHERAGSSDILHLHGELLKARSIEDENLIISLSEGALEINLGDKAPDGAQLRPYIVWFGEAVPNIELAAEIVRKADLFLIIGTSLLVY
;
A
#
# COMPACT_ATOMS: atom_id res chain seq x y z
N ALA A 1 -3.88 5.52 5.08
CA ALA A 1 -4.29 6.45 5.08
C ALA A 1 -5.75 6.85 5.29
N GLY A 2 -6.06 8.13 5.02
CA GLY A 2 -7.28 8.72 5.59
C GLY A 2 -8.59 8.06 5.16
N ILE A 3 -8.76 7.64 3.90
CA ILE A 3 -10.00 6.98 3.47
C ILE A 3 -10.27 5.66 4.23
N SER A 4 -9.23 4.96 4.66
CA SER A 4 -9.35 3.68 5.39
C SER A 4 -9.44 3.86 6.92
N ALA A 5 -9.35 5.09 7.45
CA ALA A 5 -9.40 5.34 8.89
C ALA A 5 -10.73 4.89 9.50
N GLU A 6 -11.87 5.19 8.85
CA GLU A 6 -13.19 4.72 9.30
C GLU A 6 -13.39 3.20 9.17
N SER A 7 -12.50 2.51 8.46
CA SER A 7 -12.44 1.05 8.44
C SER A 7 -11.65 0.48 9.63
N GLY A 8 -11.09 1.34 10.49
CA GLY A 8 -10.28 0.96 11.64
C GLY A 8 -8.78 0.78 11.33
N ILE A 9 -8.33 1.10 10.11
CA ILE A 9 -6.90 1.09 9.78
C ILE A 9 -6.29 2.38 10.32
N ARG A 10 -5.32 2.24 11.23
CA ARG A 10 -4.57 3.37 11.79
C ARG A 10 -3.86 4.12 10.66
N THR A 11 -3.95 5.43 10.69
CA THR A 11 -3.15 6.27 9.79
C THR A 11 -1.69 6.26 10.23
N PHE A 12 -0.79 6.70 9.35
CA PHE A 12 0.63 6.70 9.68
C PHE A 12 1.03 7.89 10.56
N ARG A 13 0.33 9.04 10.46
CA ARG A 13 0.76 10.34 11.00
C ARG A 13 -0.15 10.95 12.06
N ASP A 14 -1.30 10.35 12.36
CA ASP A 14 -2.17 10.86 13.42
C ASP A 14 -1.57 10.60 14.81
N SER A 15 -2.09 11.28 15.83
CA SER A 15 -1.60 11.26 17.21
C SER A 15 -1.53 9.88 17.88
N ASP A 16 -2.09 8.84 17.27
CA ASP A 16 -1.96 7.43 17.61
C ASP A 16 -1.55 6.61 16.37
N GLY A 17 -0.83 7.24 15.44
CA GLY A 17 -0.44 6.65 14.17
C GLY A 17 0.65 5.59 14.31
N LEU A 18 0.94 4.88 13.22
CA LEU A 18 1.96 3.83 13.23
C LEU A 18 3.37 4.38 13.46
N TRP A 19 3.63 5.65 13.11
CA TRP A 19 4.92 6.30 13.31
C TRP A 19 5.21 6.67 14.76
N ASP A 20 4.21 6.72 15.63
CA ASP A 20 4.43 6.90 17.07
C ASP A 20 4.96 5.62 17.74
N GLU A 21 4.63 4.46 17.18
CA GLU A 21 5.07 3.15 17.68
C GLU A 21 6.38 2.68 17.04
N TYR A 22 6.56 2.99 15.73
CA TYR A 22 7.72 2.60 14.95
C TYR A 22 8.26 3.80 14.18
N PRO A 23 9.50 4.26 14.47
CA PRO A 23 10.14 5.30 13.69
C PRO A 23 10.17 4.95 12.19
N VAL A 24 9.85 5.92 11.34
CA VAL A 24 9.81 5.76 9.88
C VAL A 24 11.11 5.19 9.34
N GLU A 25 12.23 5.71 9.85
CA GLU A 25 13.58 5.31 9.50
C GLU A 25 13.90 3.85 9.80
N ASP A 26 13.17 3.23 10.72
CA ASP A 26 13.40 1.83 11.11
C ASP A 26 12.59 0.85 10.26
N VAL A 27 11.37 1.22 9.83
CA VAL A 27 10.44 0.26 9.19
C VAL A 27 9.99 0.64 7.78
N ALA A 28 10.28 1.84 7.32
CA ALA A 28 9.82 2.33 6.03
C ALA A 28 10.92 3.02 5.20
N THR A 29 12.14 2.55 5.30
CA THR A 29 13.29 2.96 4.47
C THR A 29 14.11 1.74 4.03
N PRO A 30 14.82 1.81 2.89
CA PRO A 30 15.78 0.77 2.50
C PRO A 30 16.86 0.54 3.57
N GLU A 31 17.37 1.60 4.16
CA GLU A 31 18.40 1.55 5.20
C GLU A 31 17.91 0.82 6.45
N GLY A 32 16.65 1.07 6.87
CA GLY A 32 16.01 0.35 7.97
C GLY A 32 15.93 -1.14 7.70
N PHE A 33 15.52 -1.51 6.48
CA PHE A 33 15.44 -2.91 6.08
C PHE A 33 16.82 -3.60 6.09
N PHE A 34 17.85 -2.96 5.54
CA PHE A 34 19.20 -3.55 5.54
C PHE A 34 19.83 -3.62 6.93
N ARG A 35 19.44 -2.70 7.83
CA ARG A 35 19.91 -2.70 9.23
C ARG A 35 19.25 -3.79 10.07
N ASP A 36 17.93 -3.96 9.95
CA ASP A 36 17.14 -4.92 10.72
C ASP A 36 15.98 -5.47 9.87
N PRO A 37 16.25 -6.42 8.97
CA PRO A 37 15.23 -7.00 8.11
C PRO A 37 14.14 -7.75 8.89
N GLU A 38 14.46 -8.37 10.03
CA GLU A 38 13.49 -9.10 10.84
C GLU A 38 12.46 -8.15 11.46
N LEU A 39 12.90 -6.99 11.96
CA LEU A 39 12.00 -5.94 12.46
C LEU A 39 11.03 -5.49 11.37
N VAL A 40 11.56 -5.16 10.19
CA VAL A 40 10.75 -4.65 9.07
C VAL A 40 9.78 -5.71 8.57
N LEU A 41 10.24 -6.93 8.34
CA LEU A 41 9.38 -8.05 7.91
C LEU A 41 8.28 -8.32 8.95
N GLY A 42 8.64 -8.36 10.22
CA GLY A 42 7.70 -8.52 11.33
C GLY A 42 6.64 -7.41 11.40
N PHE A 43 7.05 -6.15 11.16
CA PHE A 43 6.13 -5.02 11.10
C PHE A 43 5.07 -5.20 10.00
N TYR A 44 5.48 -5.48 8.75
CA TYR A 44 4.55 -5.68 7.65
C TYR A 44 3.75 -6.98 7.77
N ASN A 45 4.30 -8.04 8.35
CA ASN A 45 3.56 -9.28 8.64
C ASN A 45 2.41 -9.02 9.62
N ARG A 46 2.63 -8.21 10.66
CA ARG A 46 1.55 -7.80 11.59
C ARG A 46 0.48 -6.99 10.88
N MET A 47 0.86 -6.07 10.00
CA MET A 47 -0.11 -5.30 9.20
C MET A 47 -0.97 -6.21 8.34
N ARG A 48 -0.37 -7.19 7.62
CA ARG A 48 -1.10 -8.16 6.79
C ARG A 48 -2.07 -9.01 7.62
N LYS A 49 -1.61 -9.49 8.78
CA LYS A 49 -2.45 -10.28 9.69
C LYS A 49 -3.67 -9.50 10.18
N ASN A 50 -3.50 -8.21 10.42
CA ASN A 50 -4.59 -7.34 10.87
C ASN A 50 -5.52 -6.93 9.72
N LEU A 51 -5.03 -6.82 8.49
CA LEU A 51 -5.79 -6.30 7.35
C LEU A 51 -7.13 -7.03 7.14
N LYS A 52 -7.15 -8.35 7.33
CA LYS A 52 -8.36 -9.18 7.22
C LYS A 52 -9.49 -8.80 8.18
N ASN A 53 -9.16 -8.13 9.29
CA ASN A 53 -10.15 -7.70 10.30
C ASN A 53 -10.87 -6.40 9.91
N HIS A 54 -10.38 -5.71 8.89
CA HIS A 54 -10.94 -4.45 8.40
C HIS A 54 -11.83 -4.69 7.19
N GLN A 55 -12.89 -3.89 7.05
CA GLN A 55 -13.83 -3.98 5.93
C GLN A 55 -13.91 -2.64 5.19
N PRO A 56 -14.18 -2.65 3.88
CA PRO A 56 -14.46 -1.42 3.15
C PRO A 56 -15.58 -0.63 3.80
N ASN A 57 -15.34 0.67 4.02
CA ASN A 57 -16.34 1.58 4.58
C ASN A 57 -17.22 2.22 3.48
N PHE A 58 -18.08 3.14 3.89
CA PHE A 58 -19.01 3.80 2.97
C PHE A 58 -18.30 4.60 1.86
N ALA A 59 -17.13 5.20 2.13
CA ALA A 59 -16.40 5.95 1.11
C ALA A 59 -15.88 5.04 -0.01
N HIS A 60 -15.31 3.87 0.33
CA HIS A 60 -14.92 2.87 -0.67
C HIS A 60 -16.11 2.42 -1.52
N LYS A 61 -17.25 2.11 -0.87
CA LYS A 61 -18.47 1.67 -1.57
C LYS A 61 -19.09 2.76 -2.42
N ALA A 62 -19.00 4.02 -2.01
CA ALA A 62 -19.48 5.16 -2.79
C ALA A 62 -18.72 5.31 -4.11
N LEU A 63 -17.39 5.10 -4.11
CA LEU A 63 -16.59 5.12 -5.34
C LEU A 63 -17.07 4.05 -6.33
N VAL A 64 -17.34 2.83 -5.85
CA VAL A 64 -17.90 1.76 -6.69
C VAL A 64 -19.29 2.13 -7.24
N GLN A 65 -20.13 2.85 -6.49
CA GLN A 65 -21.41 3.32 -7.01
C GLN A 65 -21.25 4.37 -8.12
N LEU A 66 -20.21 5.21 -8.04
CA LEU A 66 -19.90 6.18 -9.10
C LEU A 66 -19.52 5.51 -10.42
N GLU A 67 -18.92 4.32 -10.40
CA GLU A 67 -18.59 3.56 -11.62
C GLU A 67 -19.81 3.17 -12.48
N LYS A 68 -21.03 3.30 -11.95
CA LYS A 68 -22.26 3.09 -12.74
C LYS A 68 -22.56 4.21 -13.71
N GLU A 69 -22.05 5.40 -13.43
CA GLU A 69 -22.36 6.64 -14.17
C GLU A 69 -21.11 7.28 -14.79
N TYR A 70 -19.93 6.93 -14.28
CA TYR A 70 -18.64 7.53 -14.61
C TYR A 70 -17.59 6.46 -14.86
N ASP A 71 -16.62 6.79 -15.69
CA ASP A 71 -15.37 6.05 -15.80
C ASP A 71 -14.45 6.51 -14.65
N VAL A 72 -14.28 5.66 -13.62
CA VAL A 72 -13.62 6.02 -12.37
C VAL A 72 -12.30 5.29 -12.24
N THR A 73 -11.21 6.03 -12.17
CA THR A 73 -9.90 5.51 -11.76
C THR A 73 -9.60 5.94 -10.34
N VAL A 74 -9.33 5.00 -9.45
CA VAL A 74 -8.89 5.25 -8.08
C VAL A 74 -7.36 5.31 -8.04
N ILE A 75 -6.78 6.47 -7.78
CA ILE A 75 -5.34 6.62 -7.53
C ILE A 75 -5.14 6.69 -6.02
N THR A 76 -4.52 5.67 -5.45
CA THR A 76 -4.40 5.55 -4.00
C THR A 76 -2.95 5.54 -3.51
N GLN A 77 -2.71 6.23 -2.39
CA GLN A 77 -1.48 6.12 -1.60
C GLN A 77 -1.56 4.99 -0.55
N ASN A 78 -2.75 4.40 -0.39
CA ASN A 78 -2.93 3.30 0.53
C ASN A 78 -2.30 2.03 -0.01
N ILE A 79 -1.83 1.20 0.92
CA ILE A 79 -1.25 -0.10 0.63
C ILE A 79 -2.21 -1.26 0.99
N ASP A 80 -3.38 -0.93 1.57
CA ASP A 80 -4.46 -1.90 1.86
C ASP A 80 -5.23 -2.26 0.59
N ASP A 81 -6.03 -3.33 0.67
CA ASP A 81 -6.85 -3.90 -0.42
C ASP A 81 -8.34 -3.51 -0.32
N LEU A 82 -8.68 -2.43 0.40
CA LEU A 82 -10.08 -2.12 0.68
C LEU A 82 -10.83 -1.60 -0.55
N HIS A 83 -10.16 -0.97 -1.51
CA HIS A 83 -10.77 -0.58 -2.78
C HIS A 83 -11.13 -1.81 -3.62
N GLU A 84 -10.22 -2.78 -3.75
CA GLU A 84 -10.44 -4.06 -4.43
C GLU A 84 -11.60 -4.82 -3.78
N ARG A 85 -11.58 -4.93 -2.46
CA ARG A 85 -12.61 -5.63 -1.69
C ARG A 85 -13.96 -4.91 -1.71
N ALA A 86 -13.99 -3.61 -1.93
CA ALA A 86 -15.22 -2.86 -2.19
C ALA A 86 -15.79 -3.14 -3.57
N GLY A 87 -14.94 -3.54 -4.53
CA GLY A 87 -15.28 -3.85 -5.90
C GLY A 87 -14.92 -2.77 -6.92
N SER A 88 -14.04 -1.81 -6.59
CA SER A 88 -13.50 -0.85 -7.55
C SER A 88 -12.80 -1.57 -8.69
N SER A 89 -13.07 -1.17 -9.93
CA SER A 89 -12.63 -1.87 -11.13
C SER A 89 -11.28 -1.40 -11.67
N ASP A 90 -10.91 -0.14 -11.43
CA ASP A 90 -9.66 0.47 -11.89
C ASP A 90 -8.95 1.19 -10.75
N ILE A 91 -7.84 0.60 -10.28
CA ILE A 91 -7.10 1.06 -9.11
C ILE A 91 -5.62 1.15 -9.44
N LEU A 92 -5.03 2.31 -9.19
CA LEU A 92 -3.59 2.56 -9.32
C LEU A 92 -2.98 2.82 -7.95
N HIS A 93 -2.21 1.87 -7.44
CA HIS A 93 -1.45 2.02 -6.21
C HIS A 93 -0.15 2.80 -6.46
N LEU A 94 0.05 3.89 -5.73
CA LEU A 94 1.28 4.69 -5.81
C LEU A 94 2.38 4.15 -4.92
N HIS A 95 2.03 3.60 -3.76
CA HIS A 95 3.00 3.18 -2.75
C HIS A 95 3.12 1.66 -2.59
N GLY A 96 2.70 0.91 -3.59
CA GLY A 96 2.71 -0.55 -3.55
C GLY A 96 1.50 -1.14 -2.83
N GLU A 97 1.56 -2.43 -2.54
CA GLU A 97 0.45 -3.23 -2.06
C GLU A 97 0.90 -4.18 -0.95
N LEU A 98 0.20 -4.15 0.19
CA LEU A 98 0.57 -4.91 1.39
C LEU A 98 0.53 -6.43 1.17
N LEU A 99 -0.36 -6.89 0.27
CA LEU A 99 -0.54 -8.32 -0.07
C LEU A 99 0.39 -8.79 -1.19
N LYS A 100 1.40 -7.99 -1.54
CA LYS A 100 2.44 -8.39 -2.50
C LYS A 100 3.83 -8.30 -1.88
N ALA A 101 4.73 -9.08 -2.44
CA ALA A 101 6.17 -9.07 -2.16
C ALA A 101 6.94 -8.77 -3.44
N ARG A 102 8.18 -8.34 -3.32
CA ARG A 102 9.11 -8.24 -4.45
C ARG A 102 10.51 -8.73 -4.07
N SER A 103 11.31 -9.03 -5.07
CA SER A 103 12.75 -9.25 -4.88
C SER A 103 13.43 -7.97 -4.37
N ILE A 104 14.51 -8.13 -3.58
CA ILE A 104 15.40 -7.01 -3.23
C ILE A 104 16.30 -6.62 -4.40
N GLU A 105 16.57 -7.53 -5.34
CA GLU A 105 17.48 -7.31 -6.49
C GLU A 105 16.70 -6.84 -7.73
N ASP A 106 15.56 -7.43 -8.03
CA ASP A 106 14.72 -7.07 -9.18
C ASP A 106 13.39 -6.46 -8.71
N GLU A 107 13.26 -5.14 -8.87
CA GLU A 107 12.06 -4.41 -8.48
C GLU A 107 10.81 -4.80 -9.29
N ASN A 108 10.99 -5.36 -10.48
CA ASN A 108 9.89 -5.81 -11.35
C ASN A 108 9.44 -7.24 -11.03
N LEU A 109 10.20 -7.98 -10.23
CA LEU A 109 9.84 -9.32 -9.81
C LEU A 109 8.90 -9.27 -8.60
N ILE A 110 7.61 -9.07 -8.89
CA ILE A 110 6.54 -8.90 -7.92
C ILE A 110 5.74 -10.19 -7.81
N ILE A 111 5.43 -10.61 -6.57
CA ILE A 111 4.74 -11.85 -6.23
C ILE A 111 3.52 -11.50 -5.38
N SER A 112 2.34 -12.01 -5.77
CA SER A 112 1.15 -11.94 -4.93
C SER A 112 1.24 -12.98 -3.82
N LEU A 113 0.98 -12.56 -2.59
CA LEU A 113 0.91 -13.45 -1.44
C LEU A 113 -0.46 -14.11 -1.38
N SER A 114 -0.50 -15.42 -1.10
CA SER A 114 -1.74 -16.19 -0.98
C SER A 114 -2.27 -16.17 0.45
N GLU A 115 -3.58 -16.41 0.65
CA GLU A 115 -4.21 -16.42 1.98
C GLU A 115 -3.53 -17.37 2.99
N GLY A 116 -2.92 -18.45 2.51
CA GLY A 116 -2.20 -19.42 3.36
C GLY A 116 -0.72 -19.07 3.60
N ALA A 117 -0.17 -18.04 2.93
CA ALA A 117 1.24 -17.67 2.97
C ALA A 117 1.39 -16.13 2.89
N LEU A 118 0.83 -15.43 3.87
CA LEU A 118 0.87 -13.97 3.94
C LEU A 118 2.15 -13.43 4.59
N GLU A 119 2.92 -14.27 5.27
CA GLU A 119 4.14 -13.85 5.94
C GLU A 119 5.33 -13.90 4.99
N ILE A 120 6.22 -12.94 5.15
CA ILE A 120 7.55 -12.93 4.53
C ILE A 120 8.56 -12.97 5.66
N ASN A 121 9.41 -13.97 5.66
CA ASN A 121 10.43 -14.18 6.69
C ASN A 121 11.84 -13.99 6.12
N LEU A 122 12.79 -13.75 7.00
CA LEU A 122 14.19 -13.75 6.60
C LEU A 122 14.57 -15.14 6.05
N GLY A 123 15.15 -15.14 4.85
CA GLY A 123 15.48 -16.37 4.13
C GLY A 123 14.45 -16.76 3.05
N ASP A 124 13.26 -16.18 3.03
CA ASP A 124 12.30 -16.39 1.94
C ASP A 124 12.82 -15.79 0.65
N LYS A 125 12.85 -16.61 -0.43
CA LYS A 125 13.50 -16.26 -1.68
C LYS A 125 12.49 -15.99 -2.79
N ALA A 126 12.79 -14.95 -3.56
CA ALA A 126 12.19 -14.74 -4.87
C ALA A 126 12.72 -15.73 -5.90
N PRO A 127 12.08 -15.87 -7.08
CA PRO A 127 12.55 -16.76 -8.15
C PRO A 127 13.98 -16.49 -8.65
N ASP A 128 14.49 -15.28 -8.49
CA ASP A 128 15.88 -14.91 -8.79
C ASP A 128 16.88 -15.33 -7.70
N GLY A 129 16.40 -15.94 -6.61
CA GLY A 129 17.20 -16.37 -5.47
C GLY A 129 17.51 -15.28 -4.44
N ALA A 130 17.08 -14.05 -4.66
CA ALA A 130 17.23 -12.94 -3.71
C ALA A 130 16.20 -13.01 -2.59
N GLN A 131 16.45 -12.29 -1.49
CA GLN A 131 15.48 -12.16 -0.39
C GLN A 131 14.20 -11.47 -0.87
N LEU A 132 13.05 -11.95 -0.42
CA LEU A 132 11.78 -11.25 -0.55
C LEU A 132 11.67 -10.09 0.45
N ARG A 133 11.09 -8.99 0.00
CA ARG A 133 10.67 -7.86 0.82
C ARG A 133 9.21 -7.49 0.54
N PRO A 134 8.52 -6.72 1.42
CA PRO A 134 7.21 -6.16 1.09
C PRO A 134 7.25 -5.34 -0.20
N TYR A 135 6.24 -5.47 -1.06
CA TYR A 135 6.07 -4.61 -2.23
C TYR A 135 5.47 -3.27 -1.80
N ILE A 136 6.27 -2.49 -1.10
CA ILE A 136 5.92 -1.17 -0.58
C ILE A 136 7.00 -0.19 -1.05
N VAL A 137 6.60 0.97 -1.52
CA VAL A 137 7.50 2.09 -1.80
C VAL A 137 7.87 2.73 -0.48
N TRP A 138 9.14 2.65 -0.10
CA TRP A 138 9.67 3.24 1.11
C TRP A 138 10.15 4.67 0.88
N PHE A 139 10.29 5.42 1.95
CA PHE A 139 10.89 6.75 1.88
C PHE A 139 12.31 6.67 1.30
N GLY A 140 12.60 7.57 0.36
CA GLY A 140 13.85 7.56 -0.41
C GLY A 140 13.81 6.75 -1.70
N GLU A 141 12.78 5.91 -1.91
CA GLU A 141 12.59 5.21 -3.18
C GLU A 141 11.76 6.04 -4.17
N ALA A 142 11.99 5.82 -5.45
CA ALA A 142 11.13 6.38 -6.50
C ALA A 142 9.71 5.80 -6.40
N VAL A 143 8.71 6.61 -6.76
CA VAL A 143 7.32 6.17 -6.87
C VAL A 143 7.05 5.74 -8.31
N PRO A 144 6.98 4.43 -8.62
CA PRO A 144 7.00 3.96 -10.01
C PRO A 144 5.83 4.48 -10.85
N ASN A 145 4.65 4.60 -10.23
CA ASN A 145 3.40 4.94 -10.91
C ASN A 145 3.08 6.44 -10.92
N ILE A 146 3.97 7.31 -10.46
CA ILE A 146 3.65 8.74 -10.32
C ILE A 146 3.41 9.44 -11.67
N GLU A 147 4.17 9.08 -12.70
CA GLU A 147 3.99 9.66 -14.04
C GLU A 147 2.67 9.21 -14.66
N LEU A 148 2.35 7.91 -14.54
CA LEU A 148 1.07 7.38 -15.02
C LEU A 148 -0.11 8.03 -14.28
N ALA A 149 -0.03 8.19 -12.97
CA ALA A 149 -1.03 8.91 -12.19
C ALA A 149 -1.22 10.35 -12.68
N ALA A 150 -0.13 11.06 -12.94
CA ALA A 150 -0.18 12.42 -13.46
C ALA A 150 -0.82 12.49 -14.87
N GLU A 151 -0.61 11.48 -15.71
CA GLU A 151 -1.27 11.38 -17.02
C GLU A 151 -2.77 11.15 -16.89
N ILE A 152 -3.19 10.27 -15.99
CA ILE A 152 -4.61 10.00 -15.71
C ILE A 152 -5.30 11.28 -15.22
N VAL A 153 -4.71 11.94 -14.22
CA VAL A 153 -5.25 13.18 -13.64
C VAL A 153 -5.38 14.30 -14.69
N ARG A 154 -4.40 14.44 -15.60
CA ARG A 154 -4.48 15.45 -16.68
C ARG A 154 -5.63 15.23 -17.67
N LYS A 155 -6.12 13.99 -17.78
CA LYS A 155 -7.22 13.63 -18.69
C LYS A 155 -8.58 13.60 -18.00
N ALA A 156 -8.61 13.70 -16.68
CA ALA A 156 -9.84 13.62 -15.91
C ALA A 156 -10.70 14.88 -16.07
N ASP A 157 -12.00 14.71 -16.29
CA ASP A 157 -12.99 15.81 -16.28
C ASP A 157 -13.31 16.25 -14.85
N LEU A 158 -13.26 15.33 -13.89
CA LEU A 158 -13.48 15.56 -12.47
C LEU A 158 -12.35 14.92 -11.65
N PHE A 159 -11.85 15.64 -10.67
CA PHE A 159 -10.83 15.15 -9.75
C PHE A 159 -11.28 15.30 -8.31
N LEU A 160 -11.42 14.17 -7.60
CA LEU A 160 -11.81 14.13 -6.19
C LEU A 160 -10.60 13.81 -5.32
N ILE A 161 -10.44 14.55 -4.23
CA ILE A 161 -9.37 14.34 -3.25
C ILE A 161 -10.03 13.85 -1.96
N ILE A 162 -9.68 12.64 -1.51
CA ILE A 162 -10.33 11.99 -0.37
C ILE A 162 -9.27 11.44 0.59
N GLY A 163 -9.31 11.86 1.85
CA GLY A 163 -8.52 11.27 2.93
C GLY A 163 -7.00 11.42 2.79
N THR A 164 -6.51 12.41 2.06
CA THR A 164 -5.08 12.72 1.95
C THR A 164 -4.79 14.15 2.33
N SER A 165 -3.63 14.39 2.94
CA SER A 165 -3.12 15.72 3.24
C SER A 165 -2.38 16.36 2.06
N LEU A 166 -2.10 15.60 1.01
CA LEU A 166 -1.24 15.98 -0.13
C LEU A 166 0.20 16.38 0.27
N LEU A 167 0.67 15.92 1.42
CA LEU A 167 2.02 16.23 1.94
C LEU A 167 3.05 15.13 1.60
N VAL A 168 2.64 14.06 0.97
CA VAL A 168 3.49 12.92 0.56
C VAL A 168 3.27 12.65 -0.91
N TYR A 169 4.37 12.51 -1.62
CA TYR A 169 4.39 12.11 -3.02
C TYR A 169 4.47 10.61 -3.14
#